data_ba99a22019e4bc5a6c2141583395d3e2
#
_entry.id   ba99a22019e4bc5a6c2141583395d3e2
#
_cell.length_a   1.000
_cell.length_b   1.000
_cell.length_c   1.000
_cell.angle_alpha   90.00
_cell.angle_beta   90.00
_cell.angle_gamma   90.00
#
_symmetry.space_group_name_H-M   'P 1'
#
loop_
_entity.id
_entity.type
_entity.pdbx_description
1 polymer ?
#
loop_
_entity_poly.entity_id
_entity_poly.type
_entity_poly.pdbx_seq_one_letter_code
_entity_poly.pdbx_strand_id
1 'polypeptide(L)'
;MTLRRFSRRLIAGLLLTLAAAPIRAASKVPPFIPMPNSFVQDAAAPFVISQKHTFITADTALLRPAADALRRVLKERTGMDIALSPKGAKGSITLAIDTALEGGEHYRVAVSKKGLAITGATPAAVFRGVMTLNQLLLADPHEAERGRIPAVKIDDAPRFALRALMIDPARNFLPVKDVKRFIEVMAKYKYNALQLHLTDDQGWRIALKSYPHLASPQSYSAADIREIVAYAAEHYIDVIPELDIPGHTAAFLSVYPELGCTHLQNAPIKVGETVNRMLCAANDTVYTVYDQILREVAALFPSQYIHLGGDEAAVPANWEQCPRCRAMMEQKGYKRASQLMIPFFERILSSVRATGKKPIMWCELNNIYPPADDYLFPYPQDVTLVSWRGGLTPTCLSLTAQSGHKLIMAPGEHVYLDYPQMHHDLPEYNNWGMPITTLEQAYRFDPGYGRTAEEQAHVWGVMGTLWAEAMPDINRVTYMAYPRALALAEAGWTQMEHRDWADFTQRLYPNLDELMRLGISFRVPFELSGK
;
A
#
# COMPACT_ATOMS: atom_id res chain seq x y z
N MET A 1 -27.82 -64.31 51.92
CA MET A 1 -26.42 -64.63 52.18
C MET A 1 -25.64 -64.01 51.03
N THR A 2 -24.82 -63.03 51.14
CA THR A 2 -23.94 -62.40 52.12
C THR A 2 -23.68 -60.95 51.70
N LEU A 3 -23.80 -60.00 52.60
CA LEU A 3 -23.44 -58.60 52.44
C LEU A 3 -21.93 -58.47 52.17
N ARG A 4 -21.53 -57.63 51.22
CA ARG A 4 -20.18 -57.07 51.18
C ARG A 4 -20.24 -55.52 51.19
N ARG A 5 -19.52 -55.01 52.14
CA ARG A 5 -19.35 -53.59 52.50
C ARG A 5 -18.68 -52.81 51.38
N PHE A 6 -19.24 -51.64 51.03
CA PHE A 6 -18.56 -50.62 50.23
C PHE A 6 -17.78 -49.67 51.12
N SER A 7 -16.48 -49.63 50.93
CA SER A 7 -15.56 -48.73 51.58
C SER A 7 -15.62 -47.32 50.93
N ARG A 8 -15.80 -46.32 51.73
CA ARG A 8 -15.66 -44.90 51.35
C ARG A 8 -14.20 -44.63 50.95
N ARG A 9 -13.96 -44.22 49.71
CA ARG A 9 -12.68 -43.58 49.30
C ARG A 9 -12.89 -42.07 49.25
N LEU A 10 -12.04 -41.36 49.99
CA LEU A 10 -11.88 -39.92 49.95
C LEU A 10 -11.48 -39.48 48.52
N ILE A 11 -12.21 -38.51 48.02
CA ILE A 11 -11.81 -37.72 46.85
C ILE A 11 -10.95 -36.57 47.38
N ALA A 12 -9.63 -36.66 47.22
CA ALA A 12 -8.71 -35.56 47.43
C ALA A 12 -8.86 -34.57 46.26
N GLY A 13 -9.37 -33.39 46.58
CA GLY A 13 -9.47 -32.30 45.58
C GLY A 13 -8.08 -31.82 45.20
N LEU A 14 -7.74 -31.95 43.91
CA LEU A 14 -6.57 -31.34 43.31
C LEU A 14 -6.88 -29.87 43.03
N LEU A 15 -6.43 -28.99 43.92
CA LEU A 15 -6.36 -27.57 43.65
C LEU A 15 -5.29 -27.33 42.56
N LEU A 16 -5.73 -27.17 41.32
CA LEU A 16 -4.90 -26.58 40.27
C LEU A 16 -4.64 -25.11 40.63
N THR A 17 -3.50 -24.82 41.18
CA THR A 17 -2.97 -23.47 41.19
C THR A 17 -2.64 -23.07 39.77
N LEU A 18 -3.51 -22.25 39.13
CA LEU A 18 -3.14 -21.50 37.94
C LEU A 18 -1.96 -20.61 38.33
N ALA A 19 -0.75 -21.04 37.96
CA ALA A 19 0.38 -20.15 37.97
C ALA A 19 0.08 -19.03 36.97
N ALA A 20 -0.20 -17.82 37.49
CA ALA A 20 -0.26 -16.63 36.66
C ALA A 20 1.07 -16.54 35.91
N ALA A 21 1.01 -16.64 34.59
CA ALA A 21 2.16 -16.37 33.74
C ALA A 21 2.73 -14.99 34.14
N PRO A 22 4.05 -14.82 34.23
CA PRO A 22 4.60 -13.53 34.61
C PRO A 22 4.12 -12.50 33.60
N ILE A 23 3.47 -11.44 34.11
CA ILE A 23 3.17 -10.24 33.32
C ILE A 23 4.51 -9.81 32.73
N ARG A 24 4.64 -9.95 31.40
CA ARG A 24 5.86 -9.61 30.67
C ARG A 24 6.14 -8.14 30.94
N ALA A 25 7.31 -7.81 31.46
CA ALA A 25 7.73 -6.43 31.66
C ALA A 25 7.49 -5.68 30.35
N ALA A 26 6.78 -4.55 30.42
CA ALA A 26 6.52 -3.71 29.26
C ALA A 26 7.84 -3.42 28.53
N SER A 27 7.83 -3.55 27.22
CA SER A 27 8.98 -3.19 26.38
C SER A 27 9.44 -1.78 26.75
N LYS A 28 10.75 -1.58 26.90
CA LYS A 28 11.32 -0.24 27.18
C LYS A 28 11.08 0.74 26.01
N VAL A 29 10.72 0.24 24.85
CA VAL A 29 10.46 1.02 23.62
C VAL A 29 8.96 0.99 23.33
N PRO A 30 8.31 2.14 23.09
CA PRO A 30 6.92 2.16 22.63
C PRO A 30 6.73 1.38 21.33
N PRO A 31 5.52 0.88 21.07
CA PRO A 31 5.24 -0.01 19.92
C PRO A 31 5.17 0.75 18.59
N PHE A 32 6.16 1.57 18.30
CA PHE A 32 6.23 2.30 17.05
C PHE A 32 6.43 1.35 15.86
N ILE A 33 5.54 1.37 14.90
CA ILE A 33 5.71 0.81 13.57
C ILE A 33 5.17 1.83 12.57
N PRO A 34 6.02 2.40 11.69
CA PRO A 34 7.49 2.26 11.65
C PRO A 34 8.20 2.95 12.81
N MET A 35 9.43 2.47 13.12
CA MET A 35 10.29 3.03 14.15
C MET A 35 10.75 4.44 13.75
N PRO A 36 10.62 5.46 14.61
CA PRO A 36 11.09 6.81 14.31
C PRO A 36 12.63 6.91 14.36
N ASN A 37 13.17 7.89 13.63
CA ASN A 37 14.62 8.13 13.55
C ASN A 37 15.23 8.52 14.90
N SER A 38 14.49 9.27 15.73
CA SER A 38 14.92 9.65 17.07
C SER A 38 13.75 9.61 18.05
N PHE A 39 13.97 8.93 19.17
CA PHE A 39 13.03 8.85 20.28
C PHE A 39 13.78 8.98 21.60
N VAL A 40 13.39 9.95 22.41
CA VAL A 40 13.92 10.14 23.77
C VAL A 40 12.75 10.28 24.72
N GLN A 41 12.66 9.38 25.69
CA GLN A 41 11.73 9.47 26.81
C GLN A 41 12.41 10.15 27.99
N ASP A 42 11.78 11.20 28.51
CA ASP A 42 12.26 11.93 29.70
C ASP A 42 11.62 11.31 30.96
N ALA A 43 12.41 11.24 32.04
CA ALA A 43 11.90 10.88 33.36
C ALA A 43 11.01 11.99 33.99
N ALA A 44 10.83 13.11 33.32
CA ALA A 44 10.00 14.21 33.76
C ALA A 44 8.51 13.80 33.90
N ALA A 45 7.76 14.57 34.67
CA ALA A 45 6.32 14.34 34.87
C ALA A 45 5.55 14.37 33.52
N PRO A 46 4.58 13.44 33.32
CA PRO A 46 3.80 13.35 32.10
C PRO A 46 2.95 14.60 31.90
N PHE A 47 2.51 14.84 30.66
CA PHE A 47 1.42 15.75 30.37
C PHE A 47 0.10 15.08 30.77
N VAL A 48 -0.74 15.80 31.53
CA VAL A 48 -2.05 15.31 31.95
C VAL A 48 -3.13 16.06 31.20
N ILE A 49 -3.86 15.35 30.37
CA ILE A 49 -5.01 15.90 29.63
C ILE A 49 -6.18 16.12 30.59
N SER A 50 -6.85 17.24 30.43
CA SER A 50 -8.09 17.58 31.13
C SER A 50 -9.13 18.03 30.11
N GLN A 51 -10.27 17.36 30.07
CA GLN A 51 -11.34 17.70 29.11
C GLN A 51 -11.82 19.15 29.24
N LYS A 52 -11.72 19.76 30.42
CA LYS A 52 -12.15 21.15 30.68
C LYS A 52 -11.07 22.19 30.36
N HIS A 53 -9.80 21.83 30.48
CA HIS A 53 -8.68 22.79 30.45
C HIS A 53 -7.67 22.55 29.34
N THR A 54 -7.81 21.42 28.61
CA THR A 54 -6.96 21.11 27.45
C THR A 54 -7.72 21.45 26.17
N PHE A 55 -7.02 22.11 25.23
CA PHE A 55 -7.55 22.47 23.92
C PHE A 55 -6.50 22.11 22.87
N ILE A 56 -6.98 21.78 21.66
CA ILE A 56 -6.14 21.62 20.48
C ILE A 56 -6.13 22.95 19.72
N THR A 57 -4.95 23.49 19.46
CA THR A 57 -4.75 24.68 18.63
C THR A 57 -4.01 24.29 17.37
N ALA A 58 -4.52 24.70 16.21
CA ALA A 58 -3.85 24.57 14.92
C ALA A 58 -3.54 25.97 14.40
N ASP A 59 -2.31 26.20 13.94
CA ASP A 59 -1.83 27.50 13.48
C ASP A 59 -2.43 27.92 12.12
N THR A 60 -2.98 26.98 11.38
CA THR A 60 -3.58 27.21 10.05
C THR A 60 -4.77 26.27 9.79
N ALA A 61 -5.70 26.73 8.95
CA ALA A 61 -6.83 25.92 8.50
C ALA A 61 -6.41 24.66 7.73
N LEU A 62 -5.22 24.64 7.13
CA LEU A 62 -4.67 23.48 6.42
C LEU A 62 -4.44 22.29 7.36
N LEU A 63 -4.30 22.52 8.67
CA LEU A 63 -4.13 21.48 9.68
C LEU A 63 -5.45 20.88 10.19
N ARG A 64 -6.60 21.29 9.62
CA ARG A 64 -7.90 20.79 10.08
C ARG A 64 -8.01 19.26 10.04
N PRO A 65 -7.61 18.54 8.96
CA PRO A 65 -7.64 17.08 8.94
C PRO A 65 -6.76 16.46 10.03
N ALA A 66 -5.55 16.98 10.25
CA ALA A 66 -4.66 16.51 11.31
C ALA A 66 -5.23 16.78 12.73
N ALA A 67 -5.87 17.93 12.94
CA ALA A 67 -6.51 18.27 14.21
C ALA A 67 -7.73 17.38 14.51
N ASP A 68 -8.55 17.08 13.51
CA ASP A 68 -9.68 16.18 13.64
C ASP A 68 -9.20 14.73 13.87
N ALA A 69 -8.11 14.30 13.22
CA ALA A 69 -7.47 13.03 13.48
C ALA A 69 -6.94 12.93 14.92
N LEU A 70 -6.25 13.97 15.40
CA LEU A 70 -5.77 14.05 16.77
C LEU A 70 -6.93 13.96 17.79
N ARG A 71 -8.01 14.69 17.54
CA ARG A 71 -9.22 14.62 18.38
C ARG A 71 -9.78 13.21 18.44
N ARG A 72 -9.88 12.50 17.30
CA ARG A 72 -10.30 11.09 17.26
C ARG A 72 -9.36 10.19 18.06
N VAL A 73 -8.06 10.33 17.86
CA VAL A 73 -7.03 9.57 18.61
C VAL A 73 -7.18 9.78 20.12
N LEU A 74 -7.27 11.03 20.57
CA LEU A 74 -7.41 11.32 22.00
C LEU A 74 -8.70 10.76 22.57
N LYS A 75 -9.82 10.92 21.87
CA LYS A 75 -11.11 10.35 22.29
C LYS A 75 -11.06 8.81 22.39
N GLU A 76 -10.43 8.18 21.41
CA GLU A 76 -10.30 6.72 21.35
C GLU A 76 -9.41 6.17 22.47
N ARG A 77 -8.28 6.84 22.76
CA ARG A 77 -7.28 6.37 23.74
C ARG A 77 -7.56 6.81 25.18
N THR A 78 -8.18 7.96 25.37
CA THR A 78 -8.37 8.54 26.72
C THR A 78 -9.84 8.64 27.13
N GLY A 79 -10.77 8.37 26.22
CA GLY A 79 -12.20 8.63 26.41
C GLY A 79 -12.59 10.11 26.41
N MET A 80 -11.63 11.05 26.29
CA MET A 80 -11.88 12.48 26.39
C MET A 80 -12.03 13.12 25.02
N ASP A 81 -13.11 13.87 24.82
CA ASP A 81 -13.36 14.65 23.62
C ASP A 81 -12.77 16.07 23.77
N ILE A 82 -11.55 16.26 23.30
CA ILE A 82 -10.81 17.52 23.44
C ILE A 82 -11.24 18.51 22.36
N ALA A 83 -11.71 19.67 22.77
CA ALA A 83 -12.21 20.69 21.85
C ALA A 83 -11.07 21.36 21.08
N LEU A 84 -11.38 21.78 19.85
CA LEU A 84 -10.51 22.70 19.09
C LEU A 84 -10.62 24.09 19.73
N SER A 85 -9.47 24.74 19.91
CA SER A 85 -9.43 26.10 20.47
C SER A 85 -10.01 27.12 19.49
N PRO A 86 -10.78 28.09 19.98
CA PRO A 86 -11.13 29.24 19.16
C PRO A 86 -9.89 29.96 18.66
N LYS A 87 -10.00 30.63 17.51
CA LYS A 87 -8.90 31.39 16.91
C LYS A 87 -8.31 32.37 17.93
N GLY A 88 -7.01 32.31 18.19
CA GLY A 88 -6.31 33.17 19.12
C GLY A 88 -6.25 32.71 20.58
N ALA A 89 -6.96 31.62 20.97
CA ALA A 89 -6.82 31.05 22.31
C ALA A 89 -5.54 30.18 22.39
N LYS A 90 -4.83 30.23 23.52
CA LYS A 90 -3.70 29.32 23.78
C LYS A 90 -4.23 27.95 24.19
N GLY A 91 -3.90 26.93 23.41
CA GLY A 91 -4.18 25.53 23.77
C GLY A 91 -3.00 24.88 24.47
N SER A 92 -3.24 23.77 25.17
CA SER A 92 -2.18 22.95 25.73
C SER A 92 -1.64 21.90 24.75
N ILE A 93 -2.31 21.71 23.62
CA ILE A 93 -1.90 20.89 22.50
C ILE A 93 -1.79 21.77 21.26
N THR A 94 -0.62 21.80 20.63
CA THR A 94 -0.37 22.66 19.47
C THR A 94 0.01 21.84 18.26
N LEU A 95 -0.65 22.09 17.12
CA LEU A 95 -0.26 21.63 15.79
C LEU A 95 0.25 22.82 14.99
N ALA A 96 1.46 22.70 14.43
CA ALA A 96 2.10 23.80 13.71
C ALA A 96 2.84 23.32 12.46
N ILE A 97 2.96 24.19 11.47
CA ILE A 97 3.84 23.99 10.32
C ILE A 97 5.15 24.75 10.58
N ASP A 98 6.27 24.07 10.40
CA ASP A 98 7.62 24.63 10.44
C ASP A 98 8.31 24.36 9.10
N THR A 99 8.35 25.38 8.26
CA THR A 99 8.97 25.31 6.93
C THR A 99 10.50 25.22 6.96
N ALA A 100 11.13 25.36 8.14
CA ALA A 100 12.56 25.12 8.31
C ALA A 100 12.89 23.61 8.42
N LEU A 101 11.89 22.74 8.63
CA LEU A 101 12.08 21.30 8.56
C LEU A 101 12.25 20.85 7.12
N GLU A 102 13.33 20.15 6.84
CA GLU A 102 13.62 19.62 5.51
C GLU A 102 12.81 18.37 5.20
N GLY A 103 12.39 18.22 3.94
CA GLY A 103 11.61 17.06 3.47
C GLY A 103 10.11 17.19 3.74
N GLY A 104 9.31 16.58 2.85
CA GLY A 104 7.85 16.77 2.82
C GLY A 104 7.08 16.16 4.01
N GLU A 105 7.66 15.17 4.71
CA GLU A 105 7.00 14.47 5.82
C GLU A 105 7.85 14.44 7.11
N HIS A 106 8.82 15.35 7.25
CA HIS A 106 9.58 15.53 8.50
C HIS A 106 8.71 16.18 9.58
N TYR A 107 8.69 15.61 10.77
CA TYR A 107 7.92 16.11 11.92
C TYR A 107 8.66 15.92 13.24
N ARG A 108 8.21 16.69 14.24
CA ARG A 108 8.62 16.59 15.64
C ARG A 108 7.41 16.43 16.55
N VAL A 109 7.54 15.57 17.56
CA VAL A 109 6.58 15.48 18.68
C VAL A 109 7.33 15.79 19.96
N ALA A 110 6.85 16.78 20.71
CA ALA A 110 7.38 17.16 21.99
C ALA A 110 6.28 17.14 23.06
N VAL A 111 6.45 16.29 24.08
CA VAL A 111 5.55 16.20 25.22
C VAL A 111 6.30 16.58 26.48
N SER A 112 5.74 17.48 27.26
CA SER A 112 6.24 17.87 28.58
C SER A 112 5.05 18.09 29.52
N LYS A 113 5.28 18.22 30.84
CA LYS A 113 4.21 18.55 31.79
C LYS A 113 3.40 19.81 31.44
N LYS A 114 3.92 20.68 30.56
CA LYS A 114 3.29 21.94 30.16
C LYS A 114 2.36 21.81 28.96
N GLY A 115 2.48 20.72 28.18
CA GLY A 115 1.68 20.50 26.97
C GLY A 115 2.34 19.55 25.99
N LEU A 116 1.66 19.40 24.85
CA LEU A 116 2.06 18.60 23.70
C LEU A 116 2.14 19.48 22.46
N ALA A 117 3.23 19.38 21.72
CA ALA A 117 3.40 20.03 20.43
C ALA A 117 3.72 19.02 19.34
N ILE A 118 3.04 19.11 18.21
CA ILE A 118 3.36 18.37 16.98
C ILE A 118 3.63 19.42 15.91
N THR A 119 4.85 19.40 15.39
CA THR A 119 5.30 20.33 14.36
C THR A 119 5.76 19.54 13.15
N GLY A 120 5.42 19.96 11.94
CA GLY A 120 5.80 19.26 10.71
C GLY A 120 6.10 20.21 9.57
N ALA A 121 6.90 19.76 8.61
CA ALA A 121 7.25 20.52 7.40
C ALA A 121 5.99 20.86 6.55
N THR A 122 4.98 19.98 6.60
CA THR A 122 3.73 20.09 5.84
C THR A 122 2.55 19.61 6.70
N PRO A 123 1.30 19.84 6.28
CA PRO A 123 0.14 19.23 6.94
C PRO A 123 0.20 17.70 7.01
N ALA A 124 0.72 17.03 5.97
CA ALA A 124 0.94 15.59 5.97
C ALA A 124 1.93 15.17 7.07
N ALA A 125 3.03 15.89 7.23
CA ALA A 125 4.01 15.65 8.27
C ALA A 125 3.39 15.76 9.69
N VAL A 126 2.58 16.77 9.94
CA VAL A 126 1.85 16.91 11.21
C VAL A 126 0.92 15.74 11.45
N PHE A 127 0.22 15.28 10.42
CA PHE A 127 -0.62 14.08 10.51
C PHE A 127 0.20 12.82 10.85
N ARG A 128 1.40 12.62 10.25
CA ARG A 128 2.30 11.50 10.63
C ARG A 128 2.71 11.59 12.10
N GLY A 129 2.96 12.79 12.60
CA GLY A 129 3.20 13.01 14.04
C GLY A 129 2.02 12.63 14.92
N VAL A 130 0.78 12.89 14.48
CA VAL A 130 -0.45 12.42 15.17
C VAL A 130 -0.51 10.89 15.18
N MET A 131 -0.16 10.21 14.08
CA MET A 131 -0.14 8.74 14.03
C MET A 131 0.93 8.16 14.96
N THR A 132 2.09 8.82 15.06
CA THR A 132 3.13 8.43 16.04
C THR A 132 2.66 8.62 17.48
N LEU A 133 1.97 9.70 17.79
CA LEU A 133 1.34 9.89 19.12
C LEU A 133 0.32 8.79 19.40
N ASN A 134 -0.50 8.39 18.42
CA ASN A 134 -1.44 7.29 18.57
C ASN A 134 -0.73 6.00 18.99
N GLN A 135 0.40 5.67 18.37
CA GLN A 135 1.20 4.49 18.73
C GLN A 135 1.89 4.65 20.10
N LEU A 136 2.35 5.84 20.46
CA LEU A 136 2.90 6.12 21.79
C LEU A 136 1.87 5.78 22.89
N LEU A 137 0.60 6.11 22.66
CA LEU A 137 -0.49 5.84 23.61
C LEU A 137 -0.86 4.36 23.70
N LEU A 138 -0.41 3.50 22.78
CA LEU A 138 -0.55 2.05 22.89
C LEU A 138 0.46 1.42 23.87
N ALA A 139 1.54 2.14 24.22
CA ALA A 139 2.58 1.61 25.11
C ALA A 139 2.06 1.34 26.52
N ASP A 140 1.17 2.18 27.03
CA ASP A 140 0.51 2.02 28.32
C ASP A 140 -0.96 2.51 28.22
N PRO A 141 -1.90 1.62 27.82
CA PRO A 141 -3.31 1.98 27.70
C PRO A 141 -3.93 2.50 29.01
N HIS A 142 -3.50 2.00 30.17
CA HIS A 142 -4.03 2.43 31.46
C HIS A 142 -3.63 3.86 31.82
N GLU A 143 -2.40 4.26 31.52
CA GLU A 143 -1.98 5.65 31.69
C GLU A 143 -2.65 6.55 30.66
N ALA A 144 -2.83 6.07 29.42
CA ALA A 144 -3.57 6.78 28.38
C ALA A 144 -5.03 7.04 28.79
N GLU A 145 -5.74 6.04 29.32
CA GLU A 145 -7.12 6.17 29.84
C GLU A 145 -7.22 7.22 30.97
N ARG A 146 -6.17 7.38 31.77
CA ARG A 146 -6.06 8.45 32.77
C ARG A 146 -5.67 9.81 32.19
N GLY A 147 -5.55 9.90 30.87
CA GLY A 147 -5.11 11.12 30.16
C GLY A 147 -3.64 11.48 30.37
N ARG A 148 -2.80 10.53 30.74
CA ARG A 148 -1.38 10.76 31.03
C ARG A 148 -0.52 10.37 29.84
N ILE A 149 0.16 11.35 29.24
CA ILE A 149 1.07 11.17 28.12
C ILE A 149 2.49 11.34 28.63
N PRO A 150 3.39 10.34 28.45
CA PRO A 150 4.76 10.43 28.93
C PRO A 150 5.50 11.61 28.28
N ALA A 151 6.44 12.21 29.01
CA ALA A 151 7.29 13.25 28.46
C ALA A 151 8.27 12.62 27.45
N VAL A 152 8.22 13.07 26.20
CA VAL A 152 9.02 12.53 25.09
C VAL A 152 9.43 13.62 24.13
N LYS A 153 10.52 13.35 23.41
CA LYS A 153 10.91 14.09 22.20
C LYS A 153 11.12 13.08 21.07
N ILE A 154 10.47 13.33 19.95
CA ILE A 154 10.59 12.53 18.73
C ILE A 154 10.95 13.50 17.60
N ASP A 155 11.93 13.10 16.78
CA ASP A 155 12.32 13.78 15.54
C ASP A 155 12.38 12.72 14.46
N ASP A 156 11.55 12.84 13.40
CA ASP A 156 11.29 11.73 12.50
C ASP A 156 10.96 12.19 11.08
N ALA A 157 11.48 11.45 10.11
CA ALA A 157 11.26 11.64 8.70
C ALA A 157 11.38 10.31 7.95
N PRO A 158 10.65 10.10 6.84
CA PRO A 158 10.72 8.86 6.09
C PRO A 158 12.05 8.69 5.34
N ARG A 159 12.49 7.43 5.19
CA ARG A 159 13.62 7.07 4.33
C ARG A 159 13.30 7.28 2.86
N PHE A 160 12.08 6.92 2.41
CA PHE A 160 11.64 7.06 1.03
C PHE A 160 10.38 7.91 0.92
N ALA A 161 10.28 8.66 -0.19
CA ALA A 161 9.18 9.59 -0.43
C ALA A 161 7.83 8.87 -0.69
N LEU A 162 7.85 7.69 -1.36
CA LEU A 162 6.65 6.91 -1.63
C LEU A 162 6.62 5.64 -0.77
N ARG A 163 5.48 5.38 -0.14
CA ARG A 163 5.18 4.17 0.61
C ARG A 163 3.77 3.75 0.25
N ALA A 164 3.67 2.81 -0.67
CA ALA A 164 2.40 2.44 -1.29
C ALA A 164 1.96 1.03 -0.92
N LEU A 165 0.65 0.82 -0.99
CA LEU A 165 0.05 -0.51 -1.18
C LEU A 165 -0.79 -0.47 -2.45
N MET A 166 -0.88 -1.60 -3.15
CA MET A 166 -1.75 -1.81 -4.29
C MET A 166 -2.81 -2.83 -3.90
N ILE A 167 -4.07 -2.55 -4.21
CA ILE A 167 -5.19 -3.50 -4.14
C ILE A 167 -5.79 -3.70 -5.52
N ASP A 168 -6.35 -4.88 -5.73
CA ASP A 168 -6.81 -5.36 -7.03
C ASP A 168 -8.33 -5.61 -7.07
N PRO A 169 -9.15 -4.56 -7.18
CA PRO A 169 -10.58 -4.71 -7.39
C PRO A 169 -10.94 -5.30 -8.76
N ALA A 170 -10.01 -5.35 -9.73
CA ALA A 170 -10.28 -5.92 -11.04
C ALA A 170 -10.57 -7.41 -10.96
N ARG A 171 -9.78 -8.18 -10.19
CA ARG A 171 -10.02 -9.60 -9.96
C ARG A 171 -11.19 -9.83 -9.01
N ASN A 172 -11.19 -9.22 -7.84
CA ASN A 172 -12.28 -9.31 -6.88
C ASN A 172 -12.68 -7.92 -6.38
N PHE A 173 -13.92 -7.53 -6.65
CA PHE A 173 -14.39 -6.18 -6.36
C PHE A 173 -14.47 -5.90 -4.85
N LEU A 174 -13.95 -4.75 -4.45
CA LEU A 174 -14.01 -4.24 -3.07
C LEU A 174 -14.98 -3.04 -3.01
N PRO A 175 -16.07 -3.08 -2.22
CA PRO A 175 -16.95 -1.94 -2.03
C PRO A 175 -16.23 -0.72 -1.43
N VAL A 176 -16.73 0.47 -1.70
CA VAL A 176 -16.17 1.76 -1.20
C VAL A 176 -15.86 1.73 0.29
N LYS A 177 -16.78 1.18 1.11
CA LYS A 177 -16.59 1.04 2.57
C LYS A 177 -15.34 0.25 2.94
N ASP A 178 -15.01 -0.79 2.16
CA ASP A 178 -13.88 -1.67 2.42
C ASP A 178 -12.57 -1.02 1.97
N VAL A 179 -12.57 -0.30 0.84
CA VAL A 179 -11.44 0.53 0.42
C VAL A 179 -11.14 1.61 1.46
N LYS A 180 -12.16 2.29 1.99
CA LYS A 180 -11.99 3.29 3.06
C LYS A 180 -11.41 2.69 4.34
N ARG A 181 -11.88 1.49 4.73
CA ARG A 181 -11.32 0.75 5.88
C ARG A 181 -9.85 0.40 5.68
N PHE A 182 -9.46 0.00 4.47
CA PHE A 182 -8.06 -0.27 4.12
C PHE A 182 -7.20 1.00 4.21
N ILE A 183 -7.68 2.13 3.66
CA ILE A 183 -7.04 3.45 3.75
C ILE A 183 -6.80 3.87 5.21
N GLU A 184 -7.77 3.66 6.08
CA GLU A 184 -7.64 4.00 7.50
C GLU A 184 -6.47 3.26 8.17
N VAL A 185 -6.32 1.97 7.90
CA VAL A 185 -5.22 1.18 8.45
C VAL A 185 -3.88 1.60 7.83
N MET A 186 -3.82 1.83 6.51
CA MET A 186 -2.65 2.37 5.83
C MET A 186 -2.15 3.65 6.49
N ALA A 187 -3.06 4.57 6.79
CA ALA A 187 -2.73 5.87 7.40
C ALA A 187 -2.08 5.72 8.78
N LYS A 188 -2.56 4.78 9.61
CA LYS A 188 -2.00 4.49 10.94
C LYS A 188 -0.54 4.08 10.88
N TYR A 189 -0.13 3.42 9.79
CA TYR A 189 1.24 2.94 9.56
C TYR A 189 2.03 3.78 8.55
N LYS A 190 1.62 5.04 8.35
CA LYS A 190 2.33 6.07 7.58
C LYS A 190 2.50 5.76 6.09
N TYR A 191 1.67 4.92 5.49
CA TYR A 191 1.56 4.82 4.04
C TYR A 191 1.01 6.14 3.47
N ASN A 192 1.44 6.49 2.25
CA ASN A 192 1.02 7.73 1.61
C ASN A 192 0.49 7.58 0.18
N ALA A 193 0.42 6.36 -0.35
CA ALA A 193 -0.20 6.11 -1.64
C ALA A 193 -0.94 4.77 -1.65
N LEU A 194 -2.09 4.74 -2.34
CA LEU A 194 -2.87 3.55 -2.65
C LEU A 194 -3.00 3.46 -4.17
N GLN A 195 -2.45 2.41 -4.78
CA GLN A 195 -2.70 2.08 -6.17
C GLN A 195 -3.96 1.22 -6.28
N LEU A 196 -4.88 1.61 -7.15
CA LEU A 196 -6.08 0.85 -7.47
C LEU A 196 -5.90 0.20 -8.84
N HIS A 197 -5.75 -1.11 -8.89
CA HIS A 197 -5.71 -1.89 -10.11
C HIS A 197 -7.14 -2.08 -10.63
N LEU A 198 -7.59 -1.15 -11.50
CA LEU A 198 -9.00 -0.99 -11.85
C LEU A 198 -9.45 -1.84 -13.02
N THR A 199 -8.49 -2.36 -13.81
CA THR A 199 -8.80 -3.09 -15.04
C THR A 199 -7.88 -4.28 -15.23
N ASP A 200 -8.47 -5.43 -15.59
CA ASP A 200 -7.76 -6.66 -15.93
C ASP A 200 -8.66 -7.60 -16.76
N ASP A 201 -8.21 -8.82 -17.04
CA ASP A 201 -8.96 -9.85 -17.76
C ASP A 201 -10.31 -10.16 -17.10
N GLN A 202 -10.40 -10.05 -15.75
CA GLN A 202 -11.58 -10.41 -14.98
C GLN A 202 -12.59 -9.28 -14.81
N GLY A 203 -12.15 -8.03 -14.96
CA GLY A 203 -13.08 -6.93 -14.75
C GLY A 203 -12.57 -5.55 -15.14
N TRP A 204 -13.51 -4.70 -15.48
CA TRP A 204 -13.33 -3.26 -15.67
C TRP A 204 -14.09 -2.53 -14.56
N ARG A 205 -13.42 -1.99 -13.57
CA ARG A 205 -14.03 -1.55 -12.30
C ARG A 205 -14.29 -0.05 -12.19
N ILE A 206 -14.20 0.69 -13.28
CA ILE A 206 -14.51 2.12 -13.30
C ILE A 206 -15.57 2.42 -14.37
N ALA A 207 -16.68 3.03 -13.95
CA ALA A 207 -17.73 3.44 -14.86
C ALA A 207 -17.37 4.78 -15.52
N LEU A 208 -17.25 4.77 -16.84
CA LEU A 208 -16.91 5.93 -17.65
C LEU A 208 -18.11 6.36 -18.50
N LYS A 209 -18.32 7.67 -18.61
CA LYS A 209 -19.41 8.23 -19.43
C LYS A 209 -19.17 7.99 -20.91
N SER A 210 -17.91 8.08 -21.34
CA SER A 210 -17.53 7.90 -22.75
C SER A 210 -17.73 6.46 -23.23
N TYR A 211 -17.61 5.47 -22.32
CA TYR A 211 -17.70 4.05 -22.62
C TYR A 211 -18.51 3.30 -21.54
N PRO A 212 -19.83 3.56 -21.44
CA PRO A 212 -20.65 3.06 -20.32
C PRO A 212 -20.77 1.53 -20.30
N HIS A 213 -20.60 0.85 -21.44
CA HIS A 213 -20.70 -0.60 -21.56
C HIS A 213 -19.44 -1.34 -21.05
N LEU A 214 -18.33 -0.64 -20.80
CA LEU A 214 -17.12 -1.25 -20.24
C LEU A 214 -17.30 -1.67 -18.79
N ALA A 215 -18.09 -0.90 -18.01
CA ALA A 215 -18.23 -1.14 -16.59
C ALA A 215 -18.77 -2.55 -16.31
N SER A 216 -18.00 -3.33 -15.58
CA SER A 216 -18.46 -4.61 -15.05
C SER A 216 -19.65 -4.41 -14.09
N PRO A 217 -20.50 -5.43 -13.86
CA PRO A 217 -21.67 -5.30 -12.98
C PRO A 217 -21.34 -4.71 -11.60
N GLN A 218 -20.15 -5.06 -11.07
CA GLN A 218 -19.60 -4.44 -9.87
C GLN A 218 -18.46 -3.51 -10.31
N SER A 219 -18.69 -2.21 -10.21
CA SER A 219 -17.73 -1.17 -10.59
C SER A 219 -17.99 0.11 -9.80
N TYR A 220 -16.96 0.94 -9.71
CA TYR A 220 -17.09 2.25 -9.09
C TYR A 220 -17.70 3.26 -10.04
N SER A 221 -18.72 3.95 -9.59
CA SER A 221 -19.23 5.15 -10.26
C SER A 221 -18.26 6.34 -10.04
N ALA A 222 -18.45 7.40 -10.80
CA ALA A 222 -17.71 8.64 -10.58
C ALA A 222 -17.92 9.24 -9.16
N ALA A 223 -19.07 8.97 -8.54
CA ALA A 223 -19.35 9.38 -7.17
C ALA A 223 -18.54 8.55 -6.16
N ASP A 224 -18.48 7.22 -6.37
CA ASP A 224 -17.69 6.31 -5.55
C ASP A 224 -16.21 6.67 -5.57
N ILE A 225 -15.65 6.94 -6.76
CA ILE A 225 -14.25 7.36 -6.89
C ILE A 225 -14.01 8.67 -6.14
N ARG A 226 -14.90 9.68 -6.29
CA ARG A 226 -14.74 10.94 -5.55
C ARG A 226 -14.82 10.73 -4.04
N GLU A 227 -15.67 9.82 -3.56
CA GLU A 227 -15.75 9.48 -2.14
C GLU A 227 -14.46 8.83 -1.63
N ILE A 228 -13.92 7.85 -2.36
CA ILE A 228 -12.65 7.19 -2.02
C ILE A 228 -11.51 8.21 -1.97
N VAL A 229 -11.39 9.03 -3.02
CA VAL A 229 -10.33 10.03 -3.15
C VAL A 229 -10.41 11.09 -2.06
N ALA A 230 -11.61 11.61 -1.77
CA ALA A 230 -11.81 12.59 -0.71
C ALA A 230 -11.45 12.02 0.67
N TYR A 231 -11.87 10.78 0.94
CA TYR A 231 -11.52 10.10 2.19
C TYR A 231 -10.02 9.84 2.33
N ALA A 232 -9.36 9.42 1.24
CA ALA A 232 -7.92 9.24 1.21
C ALA A 232 -7.15 10.55 1.45
N ALA A 233 -7.62 11.65 0.87
CA ALA A 233 -7.04 12.99 1.06
C ALA A 233 -7.08 13.46 2.52
N GLU A 234 -8.15 13.15 3.27
CA GLU A 234 -8.23 13.42 4.71
C GLU A 234 -7.18 12.65 5.53
N HIS A 235 -6.66 11.56 4.96
CA HIS A 235 -5.62 10.71 5.54
C HIS A 235 -4.24 10.93 4.91
N TYR A 236 -4.10 11.93 4.03
CA TYR A 236 -2.87 12.22 3.28
C TYR A 236 -2.35 10.99 2.51
N ILE A 237 -3.26 10.28 1.86
CA ILE A 237 -2.98 9.16 0.97
C ILE A 237 -3.40 9.56 -0.44
N ASP A 238 -2.45 9.48 -1.39
CA ASP A 238 -2.71 9.67 -2.81
C ASP A 238 -3.30 8.39 -3.41
N VAL A 239 -4.36 8.51 -4.21
CA VAL A 239 -4.99 7.37 -4.89
C VAL A 239 -4.57 7.37 -6.36
N ILE A 240 -3.75 6.40 -6.74
CA ILE A 240 -3.19 6.25 -8.08
C ILE A 240 -4.03 5.24 -8.87
N PRO A 241 -4.72 5.65 -9.93
CA PRO A 241 -5.45 4.70 -10.80
C PRO A 241 -4.48 3.91 -11.67
N GLU A 242 -4.75 2.61 -11.83
CA GLU A 242 -4.10 1.77 -12.82
C GLU A 242 -5.11 1.28 -13.86
N LEU A 243 -4.73 1.43 -15.13
CA LEU A 243 -5.41 0.87 -16.31
C LEU A 243 -4.38 0.05 -17.07
N ASP A 244 -4.43 -1.26 -16.90
CA ASP A 244 -3.42 -2.14 -17.47
C ASP A 244 -3.61 -2.35 -18.98
N ILE A 245 -2.54 -2.13 -19.74
CA ILE A 245 -2.44 -2.23 -21.21
C ILE A 245 -1.01 -2.54 -21.64
N PRO A 246 -0.76 -3.16 -22.81
CA PRO A 246 -1.72 -3.66 -23.78
C PRO A 246 -2.28 -5.04 -23.46
N GLY A 247 -1.65 -5.77 -22.51
CA GLY A 247 -2.12 -7.03 -21.94
C GLY A 247 -3.25 -6.81 -20.94
N HIS A 248 -3.68 -7.87 -20.26
CA HIS A 248 -4.68 -7.81 -19.19
C HIS A 248 -5.98 -7.10 -19.60
N THR A 249 -6.41 -7.28 -20.86
CA THR A 249 -7.50 -6.52 -21.48
C THR A 249 -8.68 -7.37 -21.93
N ALA A 250 -8.82 -8.61 -21.42
CA ALA A 250 -9.92 -9.47 -21.85
C ALA A 250 -11.31 -8.89 -21.49
N ALA A 251 -11.48 -8.29 -20.32
CA ALA A 251 -12.73 -7.62 -19.97
C ALA A 251 -13.06 -6.48 -20.94
N PHE A 252 -12.07 -5.68 -21.31
CA PHE A 252 -12.24 -4.63 -22.33
C PHE A 252 -12.60 -5.19 -23.70
N LEU A 253 -11.84 -6.20 -24.16
CA LEU A 253 -12.02 -6.81 -25.48
C LEU A 253 -13.28 -7.70 -25.59
N SER A 254 -13.87 -8.08 -24.46
CA SER A 254 -15.18 -8.74 -24.46
C SER A 254 -16.31 -7.80 -24.91
N VAL A 255 -16.12 -6.48 -24.72
CA VAL A 255 -17.07 -5.43 -25.11
C VAL A 255 -16.73 -4.84 -26.48
N TYR A 256 -15.42 -4.64 -26.76
CA TYR A 256 -14.90 -4.04 -28.00
C TYR A 256 -13.88 -4.96 -28.67
N PRO A 257 -14.31 -6.13 -29.18
CA PRO A 257 -13.40 -7.13 -29.77
C PRO A 257 -12.66 -6.61 -31.00
N GLU A 258 -13.23 -5.63 -31.71
CA GLU A 258 -12.60 -4.98 -32.87
C GLU A 258 -11.33 -4.20 -32.54
N LEU A 259 -11.08 -3.91 -31.26
CA LEU A 259 -9.86 -3.24 -30.80
C LEU A 259 -8.71 -4.21 -30.52
N GLY A 260 -9.00 -5.51 -30.47
CA GLY A 260 -8.01 -6.57 -30.39
C GLY A 260 -7.40 -6.93 -31.77
N CYS A 261 -6.47 -7.88 -31.75
CA CYS A 261 -5.86 -8.41 -32.97
C CYS A 261 -6.86 -9.15 -33.86
N THR A 262 -6.85 -8.87 -35.16
CA THR A 262 -7.90 -9.31 -36.11
C THR A 262 -8.09 -10.83 -36.18
N HIS A 263 -7.04 -11.62 -36.04
CA HIS A 263 -7.12 -13.09 -36.05
C HIS A 263 -7.80 -13.68 -34.81
N LEU A 264 -8.01 -12.86 -33.76
CA LEU A 264 -8.60 -13.24 -32.49
C LEU A 264 -10.00 -12.65 -32.24
N GLN A 265 -10.46 -11.73 -33.11
CA GLN A 265 -11.73 -11.00 -32.88
C GLN A 265 -12.97 -11.90 -32.75
N ASN A 266 -12.99 -13.03 -33.48
CA ASN A 266 -14.09 -13.99 -33.41
C ASN A 266 -13.89 -15.13 -32.42
N ALA A 267 -12.74 -15.16 -31.72
CA ALA A 267 -12.50 -16.19 -30.72
C ALA A 267 -13.18 -15.76 -29.40
N PRO A 268 -13.94 -16.65 -28.76
CA PRO A 268 -14.69 -16.30 -27.55
C PRO A 268 -13.74 -15.86 -26.45
N ILE A 269 -14.13 -14.79 -25.75
CA ILE A 269 -13.48 -14.35 -24.52
C ILE A 269 -14.39 -14.76 -23.39
N LYS A 270 -13.90 -15.60 -22.49
CA LYS A 270 -14.60 -15.90 -21.26
C LYS A 270 -14.07 -14.96 -20.19
N VAL A 271 -14.92 -14.06 -19.74
CA VAL A 271 -14.62 -13.16 -18.63
C VAL A 271 -14.31 -14.00 -17.39
N GLY A 272 -13.21 -13.71 -16.72
CA GLY A 272 -12.72 -14.47 -15.58
C GLY A 272 -11.67 -15.52 -15.90
N GLU A 273 -11.38 -15.80 -17.18
CA GLU A 273 -10.24 -16.61 -17.59
C GLU A 273 -9.09 -15.67 -18.01
N THR A 274 -7.86 -16.00 -17.61
CA THR A 274 -6.66 -15.36 -18.15
C THR A 274 -6.45 -15.85 -19.56
N VAL A 275 -6.84 -15.05 -20.53
CA VAL A 275 -6.79 -15.43 -21.96
C VAL A 275 -5.69 -14.72 -22.74
N ASN A 276 -4.87 -13.94 -22.06
CA ASN A 276 -3.71 -13.23 -22.63
C ASN A 276 -4.05 -12.46 -23.93
N ARG A 277 -5.19 -11.77 -23.94
CA ARG A 277 -5.63 -10.93 -25.07
C ARG A 277 -5.02 -9.55 -24.95
N MET A 278 -4.61 -9.02 -26.10
CA MET A 278 -3.97 -7.71 -26.15
C MET A 278 -4.70 -6.76 -27.10
N LEU A 279 -4.63 -5.48 -26.79
CA LEU A 279 -4.99 -4.41 -27.71
C LEU A 279 -4.13 -4.49 -28.97
N CYS A 280 -4.70 -4.22 -30.14
CA CYS A 280 -3.96 -4.28 -31.40
C CYS A 280 -3.13 -3.02 -31.60
N ALA A 281 -1.80 -3.14 -31.61
CA ALA A 281 -0.88 -2.00 -31.80
C ALA A 281 -1.07 -1.27 -33.16
N ALA A 282 -1.51 -1.99 -34.18
CA ALA A 282 -1.73 -1.45 -35.53
C ALA A 282 -3.19 -0.98 -35.76
N ASN A 283 -3.97 -0.78 -34.69
CA ASN A 283 -5.33 -0.27 -34.80
C ASN A 283 -5.42 1.16 -34.22
N ASP A 284 -5.52 2.15 -35.10
CA ASP A 284 -5.55 3.56 -34.68
C ASP A 284 -6.72 3.90 -33.75
N THR A 285 -7.84 3.17 -33.83
CA THR A 285 -9.00 3.38 -32.97
C THR A 285 -8.66 3.09 -31.51
N VAL A 286 -7.75 2.16 -31.20
CA VAL A 286 -7.28 1.89 -29.83
C VAL A 286 -6.81 3.18 -29.16
N TYR A 287 -6.00 3.95 -29.85
CA TYR A 287 -5.41 5.17 -29.29
C TYR A 287 -6.43 6.29 -29.10
N THR A 288 -7.40 6.39 -30.03
CA THR A 288 -8.51 7.36 -29.91
C THR A 288 -9.38 7.03 -28.70
N VAL A 289 -9.70 5.75 -28.50
CA VAL A 289 -10.49 5.25 -27.37
C VAL A 289 -9.75 5.49 -26.05
N TYR A 290 -8.47 5.10 -25.98
CA TYR A 290 -7.68 5.28 -24.75
C TYR A 290 -7.38 6.76 -24.45
N ASP A 291 -7.24 7.64 -25.44
CA ASP A 291 -7.14 9.08 -25.20
C ASP A 291 -8.38 9.61 -24.44
N GLN A 292 -9.59 9.20 -24.85
CA GLN A 292 -10.82 9.60 -24.16
C GLN A 292 -10.92 8.98 -22.75
N ILE A 293 -10.60 7.70 -22.61
CA ILE A 293 -10.59 6.99 -21.32
C ILE A 293 -9.63 7.69 -20.35
N LEU A 294 -8.38 7.92 -20.77
CA LEU A 294 -7.35 8.53 -19.94
C LEU A 294 -7.71 9.95 -19.51
N ARG A 295 -8.33 10.75 -20.39
CA ARG A 295 -8.85 12.10 -20.03
C ARG A 295 -9.93 12.01 -18.95
N GLU A 296 -10.86 11.08 -19.08
CA GLU A 296 -11.96 10.93 -18.11
C GLU A 296 -11.43 10.42 -16.75
N VAL A 297 -10.53 9.44 -16.75
CA VAL A 297 -9.86 8.95 -15.54
C VAL A 297 -9.03 10.05 -14.89
N ALA A 298 -8.23 10.78 -15.66
CA ALA A 298 -7.41 11.89 -15.13
C ALA A 298 -8.26 12.97 -14.44
N ALA A 299 -9.48 13.21 -14.89
CA ALA A 299 -10.41 14.17 -14.28
C ALA A 299 -11.03 13.65 -12.97
N LEU A 300 -11.07 12.35 -12.74
CA LEU A 300 -11.62 11.73 -11.54
C LEU A 300 -10.60 11.61 -10.40
N PHE A 301 -9.31 11.47 -10.74
CA PHE A 301 -8.23 11.26 -9.76
C PHE A 301 -7.34 12.50 -9.66
N PRO A 302 -7.24 13.14 -8.47
CA PRO A 302 -6.34 14.27 -8.23
C PRO A 302 -4.85 13.89 -8.30
N SER A 303 -4.51 12.62 -8.13
CA SER A 303 -3.12 12.13 -8.22
C SER A 303 -2.42 12.71 -9.45
N GLN A 304 -1.16 13.06 -9.29
CA GLN A 304 -0.31 13.47 -10.42
C GLN A 304 0.06 12.29 -11.34
N TYR A 305 -0.28 11.07 -10.96
CA TYR A 305 0.16 9.86 -11.64
C TYR A 305 -1.03 9.04 -12.18
N ILE A 306 -0.77 8.34 -13.29
CA ILE A 306 -1.61 7.25 -13.81
C ILE A 306 -0.66 6.08 -14.07
N HIS A 307 -1.01 4.90 -13.55
CA HIS A 307 -0.30 3.66 -13.83
C HIS A 307 -0.93 2.99 -15.07
N LEU A 308 -0.09 2.55 -16.00
CA LEU A 308 -0.51 1.99 -17.28
C LEU A 308 -0.31 0.47 -17.38
N GLY A 309 0.11 -0.18 -16.29
CA GLY A 309 0.51 -1.58 -16.35
C GLY A 309 1.74 -1.80 -17.23
N GLY A 310 1.57 -2.55 -18.30
CA GLY A 310 2.59 -2.78 -19.30
C GLY A 310 3.28 -4.13 -19.19
N ASP A 311 2.90 -4.93 -18.21
CA ASP A 311 3.46 -6.22 -17.90
C ASP A 311 2.82 -7.35 -18.72
N GLU A 312 3.51 -8.48 -18.73
CA GLU A 312 3.09 -9.78 -19.24
C GLU A 312 2.43 -9.79 -20.63
N ALA A 313 2.78 -8.84 -21.48
CA ALA A 313 2.22 -8.70 -22.82
C ALA A 313 2.49 -9.96 -23.69
N ALA A 314 1.45 -10.71 -24.02
CA ALA A 314 1.52 -11.94 -24.77
C ALA A 314 1.73 -11.68 -26.30
N VAL A 315 2.83 -11.00 -26.65
CA VAL A 315 3.18 -10.60 -28.01
C VAL A 315 3.18 -11.76 -29.00
N PRO A 316 3.76 -12.95 -28.71
CA PRO A 316 3.79 -14.07 -29.64
C PRO A 316 2.40 -14.56 -30.07
N ALA A 317 1.44 -14.60 -29.16
CA ALA A 317 0.07 -15.04 -29.46
C ALA A 317 -0.79 -13.96 -30.12
N ASN A 318 -0.44 -12.69 -29.97
CA ASN A 318 -1.21 -11.55 -30.43
C ASN A 318 -0.54 -10.86 -31.65
N TRP A 319 0.48 -10.03 -31.42
CA TRP A 319 1.02 -9.16 -32.46
C TRP A 319 1.80 -9.89 -33.55
N GLU A 320 2.53 -10.95 -33.20
CA GLU A 320 3.27 -11.75 -34.20
C GLU A 320 2.37 -12.45 -35.19
N GLN A 321 1.16 -12.83 -34.77
CA GLN A 321 0.20 -13.54 -35.60
C GLN A 321 -0.78 -12.59 -36.29
N CYS A 322 -0.91 -11.35 -35.83
CA CYS A 322 -1.82 -10.36 -36.37
C CYS A 322 -1.34 -9.81 -37.72
N PRO A 323 -2.11 -9.97 -38.84
CA PRO A 323 -1.70 -9.43 -40.13
C PRO A 323 -1.44 -7.92 -40.12
N ARG A 324 -2.26 -7.13 -39.40
CA ARG A 324 -2.07 -5.67 -39.28
C ARG A 324 -0.79 -5.32 -38.54
N CYS A 325 -0.51 -6.00 -37.43
CA CYS A 325 0.71 -5.76 -36.65
C CYS A 325 1.96 -6.16 -37.44
N ARG A 326 1.94 -7.27 -38.18
CA ARG A 326 3.03 -7.67 -39.07
C ARG A 326 3.29 -6.63 -40.16
N ALA A 327 2.23 -6.16 -40.82
CA ALA A 327 2.37 -5.10 -41.84
C ALA A 327 2.98 -3.82 -41.24
N MET A 328 2.57 -3.41 -40.05
CA MET A 328 3.15 -2.27 -39.32
C MET A 328 4.62 -2.52 -38.97
N MET A 329 4.97 -3.73 -38.53
CA MET A 329 6.32 -4.13 -38.22
C MET A 329 7.22 -4.04 -39.46
N GLU A 330 6.76 -4.57 -40.60
CA GLU A 330 7.46 -4.49 -41.89
C GLU A 330 7.69 -3.04 -42.34
N GLN A 331 6.61 -2.21 -42.28
CA GLN A 331 6.67 -0.79 -42.63
C GLN A 331 7.69 -0.02 -41.76
N LYS A 332 7.83 -0.37 -40.48
CA LYS A 332 8.78 0.26 -39.56
C LYS A 332 10.19 -0.36 -39.60
N GLY A 333 10.40 -1.43 -40.37
CA GLY A 333 11.66 -2.17 -40.42
C GLY A 333 12.02 -2.91 -39.14
N TYR A 334 11.03 -3.22 -38.33
CA TYR A 334 11.21 -3.95 -37.07
C TYR A 334 11.48 -5.43 -37.32
N LYS A 335 12.36 -6.01 -36.52
CA LYS A 335 12.76 -7.43 -36.63
C LYS A 335 11.92 -8.33 -35.72
N ARG A 336 11.29 -7.77 -34.68
CA ARG A 336 10.55 -8.49 -33.66
C ARG A 336 9.25 -7.74 -33.37
N ALA A 337 8.18 -8.47 -33.12
CA ALA A 337 6.88 -7.88 -32.84
C ALA A 337 6.86 -7.12 -31.50
N SER A 338 7.71 -7.50 -30.55
CA SER A 338 7.92 -6.75 -29.30
C SER A 338 8.33 -5.28 -29.50
N GLN A 339 9.01 -4.97 -30.61
CA GLN A 339 9.37 -3.59 -30.93
C GLN A 339 8.16 -2.69 -31.19
N LEU A 340 6.99 -3.28 -31.44
CA LEU A 340 5.73 -2.54 -31.53
C LEU A 340 5.29 -1.91 -30.20
N MET A 341 5.84 -2.35 -29.06
CA MET A 341 5.65 -1.67 -27.78
C MET A 341 6.10 -0.20 -27.85
N ILE A 342 7.14 0.11 -28.63
CA ILE A 342 7.67 1.47 -28.76
C ILE A 342 6.58 2.41 -29.29
N PRO A 343 6.08 2.27 -30.54
CA PRO A 343 5.06 3.16 -31.04
C PRO A 343 3.72 3.04 -30.29
N PHE A 344 3.41 1.88 -29.70
CA PHE A 344 2.23 1.73 -28.87
C PHE A 344 2.29 2.65 -27.67
N PHE A 345 3.34 2.53 -26.84
CA PHE A 345 3.45 3.36 -25.64
C PHE A 345 3.80 4.81 -25.95
N GLU A 346 4.54 5.14 -27.00
CA GLU A 346 4.73 6.54 -27.41
C GLU A 346 3.39 7.28 -27.56
N ARG A 347 2.40 6.64 -28.18
CA ARG A 347 1.08 7.24 -28.40
C ARG A 347 0.26 7.31 -27.10
N ILE A 348 0.22 6.23 -26.32
CA ILE A 348 -0.49 6.19 -25.02
C ILE A 348 0.10 7.19 -24.04
N LEU A 349 1.43 7.24 -23.90
CA LEU A 349 2.13 8.18 -23.04
C LEU A 349 1.88 9.64 -23.44
N SER A 350 1.76 9.91 -24.75
CA SER A 350 1.36 11.24 -25.25
C SER A 350 -0.01 11.64 -24.72
N SER A 351 -0.99 10.71 -24.71
CA SER A 351 -2.33 10.95 -24.15
C SER A 351 -2.27 11.19 -22.63
N VAL A 352 -1.48 10.44 -21.88
CA VAL A 352 -1.29 10.68 -20.43
C VAL A 352 -0.72 12.08 -20.20
N ARG A 353 0.36 12.44 -20.89
CA ARG A 353 0.99 13.77 -20.77
C ARG A 353 0.05 14.91 -21.12
N ALA A 354 -0.81 14.71 -22.13
CA ALA A 354 -1.82 15.70 -22.51
C ALA A 354 -2.86 15.98 -21.41
N THR A 355 -3.01 15.09 -20.43
CA THR A 355 -3.85 15.32 -19.24
C THR A 355 -3.10 16.05 -18.11
N GLY A 356 -1.82 16.31 -18.25
CA GLY A 356 -0.95 16.86 -17.20
C GLY A 356 -0.48 15.82 -16.17
N LYS A 357 -0.79 14.53 -16.38
CA LYS A 357 -0.37 13.44 -15.48
C LYS A 357 0.99 12.87 -15.89
N LYS A 358 1.62 12.18 -14.95
CA LYS A 358 2.89 11.47 -15.13
C LYS A 358 2.63 9.96 -15.18
N PRO A 359 3.23 9.23 -16.12
CA PRO A 359 3.03 7.80 -16.23
C PRO A 359 3.86 7.02 -15.21
N ILE A 360 3.26 5.93 -14.70
CA ILE A 360 3.94 4.85 -14.00
C ILE A 360 3.72 3.57 -14.80
N MET A 361 4.72 2.68 -14.88
CA MET A 361 4.63 1.40 -15.57
C MET A 361 5.41 0.32 -14.82
N TRP A 362 4.97 -0.93 -14.95
CA TRP A 362 5.77 -2.08 -14.53
C TRP A 362 7.04 -2.14 -15.38
N CYS A 363 8.18 -2.37 -14.73
CA CYS A 363 9.45 -2.53 -15.42
C CYS A 363 9.57 -3.97 -15.93
N GLU A 364 9.42 -4.14 -17.23
CA GLU A 364 9.66 -5.39 -17.91
C GLU A 364 11.08 -5.42 -18.47
N LEU A 365 11.94 -6.14 -17.78
CA LEU A 365 13.22 -6.58 -18.34
C LEU A 365 12.93 -7.80 -19.20
N ASN A 366 13.22 -7.73 -20.50
CA ASN A 366 12.81 -8.74 -21.49
C ASN A 366 11.29 -8.84 -21.67
N ASN A 367 10.70 -7.79 -21.87
CA ASN A 367 9.32 -7.33 -21.98
C ASN A 367 8.30 -8.26 -22.64
N ILE A 368 8.51 -9.55 -22.66
CA ILE A 368 7.67 -10.50 -23.40
C ILE A 368 7.49 -11.75 -22.59
N TYR A 369 6.26 -12.15 -22.49
CA TYR A 369 5.95 -13.45 -21.93
C TYR A 369 5.60 -14.45 -23.06
N PRO A 370 6.28 -15.60 -23.15
CA PRO A 370 7.48 -15.99 -22.42
C PRO A 370 8.70 -15.13 -22.75
N PRO A 371 9.65 -14.94 -21.83
CA PRO A 371 10.83 -14.12 -22.04
C PRO A 371 11.72 -14.78 -23.12
N ALA A 372 11.52 -14.40 -24.37
CA ALA A 372 12.22 -14.98 -25.50
C ALA A 372 13.36 -14.11 -26.04
N ASP A 373 13.40 -12.84 -25.64
CA ASP A 373 14.27 -11.84 -26.24
C ASP A 373 14.99 -10.98 -25.21
N ASP A 374 16.24 -10.62 -25.50
CA ASP A 374 17.03 -9.65 -24.73
C ASP A 374 16.60 -8.19 -24.99
N TYR A 375 15.36 -7.99 -25.45
CA TYR A 375 14.85 -6.67 -25.77
C TYR A 375 14.32 -5.96 -24.53
N LEU A 376 15.01 -4.91 -24.13
CA LEU A 376 14.51 -3.98 -23.12
C LEU A 376 13.70 -2.87 -23.81
N PHE A 377 12.45 -2.67 -23.39
CA PHE A 377 11.67 -1.53 -23.86
C PHE A 377 12.38 -0.23 -23.46
N PRO A 378 12.66 0.68 -24.41
CA PRO A 378 13.29 1.96 -24.11
C PRO A 378 12.25 2.93 -23.50
N TYR A 379 12.01 2.81 -22.20
CA TYR A 379 11.10 3.70 -21.51
C TYR A 379 11.55 5.16 -21.63
N PRO A 380 10.65 6.10 -21.98
CA PRO A 380 10.95 7.52 -21.87
C PRO A 380 11.30 7.92 -20.43
N GLN A 381 12.26 8.81 -20.24
CA GLN A 381 12.83 9.14 -18.92
C GLN A 381 11.82 9.69 -17.89
N ASP A 382 10.71 10.27 -18.35
CA ASP A 382 9.64 10.77 -17.48
C ASP A 382 8.70 9.68 -16.92
N VAL A 383 8.85 8.42 -17.39
CA VAL A 383 8.12 7.28 -16.86
C VAL A 383 8.75 6.85 -15.53
N THR A 384 7.95 6.77 -14.48
CA THR A 384 8.36 6.11 -13.25
C THR A 384 8.17 4.60 -13.41
N LEU A 385 9.19 3.82 -13.08
CA LEU A 385 9.15 2.37 -13.25
C LEU A 385 8.89 1.66 -11.91
N VAL A 386 8.25 0.49 -11.98
CA VAL A 386 8.03 -0.36 -10.81
C VAL A 386 8.75 -1.69 -11.03
N SER A 387 9.76 -1.98 -10.22
CA SER A 387 10.44 -3.27 -10.25
C SER A 387 9.63 -4.31 -9.46
N TRP A 388 9.24 -5.41 -10.11
CA TRP A 388 8.35 -6.40 -9.52
C TRP A 388 8.85 -7.85 -9.62
N ARG A 389 9.56 -8.20 -10.70
CA ARG A 389 10.03 -9.58 -10.90
C ARG A 389 11.09 -9.98 -9.89
N GLY A 390 10.81 -11.05 -9.15
CA GLY A 390 11.74 -11.63 -8.20
C GLY A 390 13.09 -12.00 -8.85
N GLY A 391 14.20 -11.71 -8.16
CA GLY A 391 15.55 -11.96 -8.64
C GLY A 391 16.06 -10.99 -9.69
N LEU A 392 15.20 -10.22 -10.37
CA LEU A 392 15.61 -9.23 -11.38
C LEU A 392 15.69 -7.80 -10.83
N THR A 393 15.22 -7.55 -9.65
CA THR A 393 15.16 -6.21 -9.05
C THR A 393 16.53 -5.52 -8.94
N PRO A 394 17.63 -6.18 -8.55
CA PRO A 394 18.95 -5.53 -8.56
C PRO A 394 19.38 -5.07 -9.95
N THR A 395 19.10 -5.86 -10.99
CA THR A 395 19.38 -5.50 -12.38
C THR A 395 18.50 -4.33 -12.83
N CYS A 396 17.20 -4.37 -12.49
CA CYS A 396 16.28 -3.28 -12.78
C CYS A 396 16.76 -1.97 -12.15
N LEU A 397 17.20 -1.98 -10.88
CA LEU A 397 17.72 -0.79 -10.22
C LEU A 397 18.94 -0.21 -10.94
N SER A 398 19.92 -1.02 -11.30
CA SER A 398 21.10 -0.55 -12.02
C SER A 398 20.76 0.02 -13.40
N LEU A 399 19.88 -0.62 -14.16
CA LEU A 399 19.49 -0.14 -15.49
C LEU A 399 18.67 1.16 -15.42
N THR A 400 17.76 1.27 -14.45
CA THR A 400 16.93 2.48 -14.28
C THR A 400 17.77 3.65 -13.77
N ALA A 401 18.76 3.40 -12.91
CA ALA A 401 19.72 4.42 -12.49
C ALA A 401 20.52 4.95 -13.67
N GLN A 402 21.04 4.07 -14.53
CA GLN A 402 21.78 4.47 -15.74
C GLN A 402 20.94 5.31 -16.71
N SER A 403 19.64 5.04 -16.80
CA SER A 403 18.72 5.77 -17.68
C SER A 403 18.05 6.99 -17.00
N GLY A 404 18.31 7.23 -15.71
CA GLY A 404 17.80 8.39 -14.98
C GLY A 404 16.32 8.28 -14.55
N HIS A 405 15.72 7.08 -14.58
CA HIS A 405 14.34 6.86 -14.14
C HIS A 405 14.21 6.88 -12.61
N LYS A 406 13.04 7.27 -12.13
CA LYS A 406 12.60 6.96 -10.76
C LYS A 406 12.11 5.51 -10.70
N LEU A 407 12.40 4.83 -9.60
CA LEU A 407 12.02 3.45 -9.39
C LEU A 407 11.21 3.26 -8.11
N ILE A 408 10.10 2.54 -8.23
CA ILE A 408 9.33 1.99 -7.10
C ILE A 408 9.74 0.54 -6.93
N MET A 409 10.08 0.16 -5.72
CA MET A 409 10.53 -1.20 -5.39
C MET A 409 9.35 -2.04 -4.91
N ALA A 410 8.95 -3.02 -5.74
CA ALA A 410 7.86 -3.96 -5.45
C ALA A 410 8.26 -5.43 -5.74
N PRO A 411 9.46 -5.91 -5.32
CA PRO A 411 9.94 -7.24 -5.69
C PRO A 411 9.07 -8.34 -5.10
N GLY A 412 8.66 -9.30 -5.96
CA GLY A 412 7.74 -10.36 -5.59
C GLY A 412 8.19 -11.19 -4.39
N GLU A 413 9.48 -11.48 -4.26
CA GLU A 413 10.06 -12.27 -3.19
C GLU A 413 9.96 -11.62 -1.79
N HIS A 414 9.64 -10.33 -1.71
CA HIS A 414 9.56 -9.60 -0.44
C HIS A 414 8.20 -8.97 -0.17
N VAL A 415 7.53 -8.43 -1.20
CA VAL A 415 6.41 -7.52 -1.00
C VAL A 415 5.16 -7.86 -1.83
N TYR A 416 5.12 -9.03 -2.48
CA TYR A 416 3.88 -9.60 -3.00
C TYR A 416 3.12 -10.21 -1.82
N LEU A 417 2.21 -9.42 -1.27
CA LEU A 417 1.48 -9.79 -0.06
C LEU A 417 0.32 -10.76 -0.35
N ASP A 418 0.10 -11.11 -1.60
CA ASP A 418 -0.76 -12.20 -2.05
C ASP A 418 -0.07 -13.57 -2.00
N TYR A 419 1.26 -13.62 -1.86
CA TYR A 419 2.00 -14.87 -1.73
C TYR A 419 1.76 -15.56 -0.39
N PRO A 420 1.84 -16.92 -0.33
CA PRO A 420 1.75 -17.67 0.92
C PRO A 420 2.75 -17.17 1.96
N GLN A 421 2.35 -17.18 3.23
CA GLN A 421 3.18 -16.69 4.34
C GLN A 421 3.98 -17.81 5.01
N MET A 422 3.63 -19.08 4.76
CA MET A 422 4.35 -20.27 5.23
C MET A 422 4.00 -21.49 4.37
N HIS A 423 4.77 -22.58 4.53
CA HIS A 423 4.39 -23.89 3.99
C HIS A 423 3.04 -24.33 4.56
N HIS A 424 2.20 -24.90 3.71
CA HIS A 424 0.87 -25.36 4.07
C HIS A 424 -0.09 -24.24 4.54
N ASP A 425 0.13 -23.03 4.09
CA ASP A 425 -0.93 -22.02 4.13
C ASP A 425 -2.17 -22.57 3.40
N LEU A 426 -3.35 -22.06 3.74
CA LEU A 426 -4.61 -22.56 3.22
C LEU A 426 -4.64 -22.63 1.68
N PRO A 427 -5.23 -23.65 1.08
CA PRO A 427 -5.15 -23.94 -0.37
C PRO A 427 -5.89 -22.94 -1.26
N GLU A 428 -6.49 -21.91 -0.69
CA GLU A 428 -7.24 -20.87 -1.39
C GLU A 428 -6.35 -19.76 -1.91
N TYR A 429 -5.09 -20.07 -2.15
CA TYR A 429 -4.12 -19.15 -2.72
C TYR A 429 -3.93 -19.38 -4.19
N ASN A 430 -3.42 -18.37 -4.82
CA ASN A 430 -2.77 -18.52 -6.09
C ASN A 430 -1.78 -19.68 -6.00
N ASN A 431 -2.10 -20.80 -6.58
CA ASN A 431 -1.34 -22.04 -6.44
C ASN A 431 -0.44 -22.33 -7.64
N TRP A 432 -0.08 -21.32 -8.41
CA TRP A 432 0.80 -21.40 -9.58
C TRP A 432 2.30 -21.47 -9.25
N GLY A 433 2.64 -22.01 -8.06
CA GLY A 433 4.03 -22.18 -7.66
C GLY A 433 4.67 -20.93 -7.05
N MET A 434 3.86 -20.07 -6.46
CA MET A 434 4.32 -18.86 -5.77
C MET A 434 5.33 -19.16 -4.68
N PRO A 435 6.40 -18.36 -4.55
CA PRO A 435 7.31 -18.49 -3.42
C PRO A 435 6.61 -18.10 -2.12
N ILE A 436 7.14 -18.61 -1.01
CA ILE A 436 6.68 -18.22 0.31
C ILE A 436 7.36 -16.92 0.68
N THR A 437 6.56 -15.94 1.13
CA THR A 437 7.05 -14.67 1.67
C THR A 437 6.67 -14.56 3.14
N THR A 438 7.59 -14.91 4.03
CA THR A 438 7.38 -14.84 5.48
C THR A 438 7.39 -13.39 5.98
N LEU A 439 6.93 -13.17 7.22
CA LEU A 439 7.04 -11.85 7.86
C LEU A 439 8.50 -11.39 7.96
N GLU A 440 9.40 -12.30 8.30
CA GLU A 440 10.82 -11.99 8.41
C GLU A 440 11.44 -11.62 7.05
N GLN A 441 11.07 -12.31 5.95
CA GLN A 441 11.50 -11.94 4.60
C GLN A 441 11.01 -10.53 4.21
N ALA A 442 9.75 -10.21 4.50
CA ALA A 442 9.23 -8.87 4.27
C ALA A 442 9.96 -7.81 5.12
N TYR A 443 10.28 -8.13 6.38
CA TYR A 443 11.04 -7.24 7.26
C TYR A 443 12.47 -7.03 6.79
N ARG A 444 13.16 -8.07 6.32
CA ARG A 444 14.55 -8.00 5.86
C ARG A 444 14.70 -7.35 4.49
N PHE A 445 13.60 -7.00 3.85
CA PHE A 445 13.64 -6.27 2.59
C PHE A 445 14.42 -4.95 2.74
N ASP A 446 15.51 -4.81 1.98
CA ASP A 446 16.22 -3.55 1.79
C ASP A 446 15.96 -3.03 0.38
N PRO A 447 15.19 -1.94 0.22
CA PRO A 447 14.91 -1.36 -1.09
C PRO A 447 16.15 -0.90 -1.86
N GLY A 448 17.26 -0.69 -1.17
CA GLY A 448 18.53 -0.31 -1.77
C GLY A 448 19.34 -1.49 -2.34
N TYR A 449 19.00 -2.74 -1.97
CA TYR A 449 19.69 -3.97 -2.40
C TYR A 449 21.23 -3.91 -2.26
N GLY A 450 21.75 -3.15 -1.29
CA GLY A 450 23.20 -2.97 -1.10
C GLY A 450 23.90 -2.31 -2.27
N ARG A 451 23.18 -1.63 -3.17
CA ARG A 451 23.73 -0.90 -4.31
C ARG A 451 24.40 0.41 -3.87
N THR A 452 25.08 1.06 -4.79
CA THR A 452 25.75 2.34 -4.54
C THR A 452 24.74 3.43 -4.12
N ALA A 453 25.20 4.45 -3.41
CA ALA A 453 24.36 5.59 -3.03
C ALA A 453 23.77 6.31 -4.25
N GLU A 454 24.50 6.34 -5.37
CA GLU A 454 24.05 6.90 -6.64
C GLU A 454 22.86 6.12 -7.21
N GLU A 455 22.95 4.79 -7.27
CA GLU A 455 21.84 3.92 -7.72
C GLU A 455 20.64 4.05 -6.76
N GLN A 456 20.88 4.04 -5.45
CA GLN A 456 19.82 4.17 -4.43
C GLN A 456 19.08 5.52 -4.51
N ALA A 457 19.73 6.58 -4.98
CA ALA A 457 19.09 7.88 -5.16
C ALA A 457 17.92 7.87 -6.19
N HIS A 458 17.88 6.85 -7.05
CA HIS A 458 16.78 6.62 -7.99
C HIS A 458 15.58 5.90 -7.38
N VAL A 459 15.72 5.27 -6.22
CA VAL A 459 14.61 4.64 -5.50
C VAL A 459 13.71 5.72 -4.94
N TRP A 460 12.54 5.88 -5.57
CA TRP A 460 11.53 6.82 -5.10
C TRP A 460 10.76 6.28 -3.89
N GLY A 461 10.53 4.96 -3.85
CA GLY A 461 9.81 4.35 -2.76
C GLY A 461 9.58 2.86 -2.87
N VAL A 462 8.69 2.37 -2.03
CA VAL A 462 8.32 0.97 -1.91
C VAL A 462 6.83 0.78 -2.13
N MET A 463 6.44 -0.38 -2.69
CA MET A 463 5.03 -0.76 -2.84
C MET A 463 4.85 -2.24 -2.51
N GLY A 464 3.84 -2.54 -1.68
CA GLY A 464 3.35 -3.90 -1.49
C GLY A 464 2.15 -4.15 -2.37
N THR A 465 2.10 -5.29 -3.04
CA THR A 465 1.01 -5.66 -3.94
C THR A 465 0.10 -6.72 -3.32
N LEU A 466 -1.19 -6.65 -3.64
CA LEU A 466 -2.23 -7.57 -3.18
C LEU A 466 -3.07 -7.97 -4.41
N TRP A 467 -2.52 -8.88 -5.24
CA TRP A 467 -3.21 -9.45 -6.37
C TRP A 467 -4.35 -10.35 -5.89
N ALA A 468 -5.56 -10.07 -6.35
CA ALA A 468 -6.76 -10.51 -5.67
C ALA A 468 -7.43 -11.76 -6.27
N GLU A 469 -6.77 -12.55 -7.10
CA GLU A 469 -7.35 -13.75 -7.73
C GLU A 469 -7.96 -14.71 -6.69
N ALA A 470 -7.33 -14.83 -5.52
CA ALA A 470 -7.79 -15.65 -4.40
C ALA A 470 -8.22 -14.84 -3.16
N MET A 471 -8.55 -13.56 -3.33
CA MET A 471 -8.95 -12.66 -2.23
C MET A 471 -10.35 -12.08 -2.47
N PRO A 472 -11.42 -12.85 -2.17
CA PRO A 472 -12.80 -12.50 -2.53
C PRO A 472 -13.37 -11.30 -1.75
N ASP A 473 -12.77 -10.93 -0.63
CA ASP A 473 -13.26 -9.85 0.23
C ASP A 473 -12.15 -9.17 1.02
N ILE A 474 -12.51 -8.07 1.69
CA ILE A 474 -11.57 -7.26 2.48
C ILE A 474 -10.94 -8.02 3.65
N ASN A 475 -11.63 -9.00 4.23
CA ASN A 475 -11.07 -9.77 5.36
C ASN A 475 -9.91 -10.64 4.85
N ARG A 476 -10.05 -11.20 3.63
CA ARG A 476 -8.97 -11.95 3.01
C ARG A 476 -7.82 -11.03 2.59
N VAL A 477 -8.11 -9.89 1.98
CA VAL A 477 -7.10 -8.88 1.62
C VAL A 477 -6.29 -8.46 2.86
N THR A 478 -6.96 -8.13 3.95
CA THR A 478 -6.26 -7.70 5.18
C THR A 478 -5.53 -8.85 5.86
N TYR A 479 -6.07 -10.07 5.85
CA TYR A 479 -5.39 -11.28 6.34
C TYR A 479 -4.06 -11.53 5.61
N MET A 480 -4.05 -11.35 4.30
CA MET A 480 -2.85 -11.50 3.47
C MET A 480 -1.87 -10.33 3.66
N ALA A 481 -2.39 -9.11 3.79
CA ALA A 481 -1.57 -7.92 3.99
C ALA A 481 -0.84 -7.91 5.34
N TYR A 482 -1.56 -8.21 6.42
CA TYR A 482 -1.03 -8.03 7.78
C TYR A 482 -0.58 -9.36 8.40
N PRO A 483 0.57 -9.36 9.11
CA PRO A 483 1.39 -8.20 9.50
C PRO A 483 2.51 -7.79 8.52
N ARG A 484 2.68 -8.44 7.35
CA ARG A 484 3.77 -8.13 6.40
C ARG A 484 3.76 -6.67 5.93
N ALA A 485 2.58 -6.07 5.75
CA ALA A 485 2.48 -4.64 5.46
C ALA A 485 3.05 -3.75 6.59
N LEU A 486 3.06 -4.21 7.85
CA LEU A 486 3.73 -3.48 8.93
C LEU A 486 5.26 -3.51 8.76
N ALA A 487 5.80 -4.66 8.36
CA ALA A 487 7.22 -4.80 8.04
C ALA A 487 7.63 -3.93 6.84
N LEU A 488 6.80 -3.88 5.80
CA LEU A 488 7.04 -3.01 4.64
C LEU A 488 6.94 -1.52 5.00
N ALA A 489 6.01 -1.13 5.88
CA ALA A 489 5.94 0.26 6.38
C ALA A 489 7.27 0.68 7.01
N GLU A 490 7.89 -0.23 7.79
CA GLU A 490 9.19 0.02 8.40
C GLU A 490 10.32 0.03 7.36
N ALA A 491 10.27 -0.83 6.33
CA ALA A 491 11.24 -0.80 5.24
C ALA A 491 11.21 0.52 4.45
N GLY A 492 10.03 1.09 4.27
CA GLY A 492 9.83 2.35 3.53
C GLY A 492 10.09 3.61 4.36
N TRP A 493 10.00 3.52 5.68
CA TRP A 493 10.10 4.68 6.57
C TRP A 493 11.42 4.74 7.32
N THR A 494 11.79 3.63 8.01
CA THR A 494 12.86 3.60 9.00
C THR A 494 14.23 3.46 8.35
N GLN A 495 15.22 4.22 8.82
CA GLN A 495 16.61 4.09 8.38
C GLN A 495 17.15 2.69 8.71
N MET A 496 18.04 2.14 7.87
CA MET A 496 18.51 0.77 8.00
C MET A 496 19.19 0.49 9.35
N GLU A 497 19.94 1.45 9.87
CA GLU A 497 20.66 1.36 11.15
C GLU A 497 19.73 1.31 12.37
N HIS A 498 18.45 1.68 12.21
CA HIS A 498 17.43 1.62 13.27
C HIS A 498 16.51 0.41 13.15
N ARG A 499 16.76 -0.50 12.19
CA ARG A 499 15.94 -1.69 11.97
C ARG A 499 16.56 -2.89 12.68
N ASP A 500 15.84 -3.43 13.66
CA ASP A 500 16.19 -4.65 14.39
C ASP A 500 15.01 -5.61 14.42
N TRP A 501 15.21 -6.84 13.96
CA TRP A 501 14.17 -7.86 13.88
C TRP A 501 13.61 -8.25 15.24
N ALA A 502 14.48 -8.44 16.24
CA ALA A 502 14.06 -8.86 17.56
C ALA A 502 13.24 -7.76 18.26
N ASP A 503 13.63 -6.49 18.10
CA ASP A 503 12.88 -5.34 18.58
C ASP A 503 11.55 -5.20 17.81
N PHE A 504 11.54 -5.31 16.48
CA PHE A 504 10.32 -5.27 15.67
C PHE A 504 9.30 -6.29 16.14
N THR A 505 9.70 -7.54 16.39
CA THR A 505 8.79 -8.59 16.85
C THR A 505 8.16 -8.27 18.21
N GLN A 506 8.87 -7.58 19.10
CA GLN A 506 8.30 -7.12 20.38
C GLN A 506 7.28 -5.99 20.18
N ARG A 507 7.59 -5.02 19.31
CA ARG A 507 6.69 -3.91 18.98
C ARG A 507 5.44 -4.38 18.23
N LEU A 508 5.50 -5.54 17.60
CA LEU A 508 4.40 -6.08 16.82
C LEU A 508 3.19 -6.46 17.69
N TYR A 509 3.38 -7.02 18.89
CA TYR A 509 2.27 -7.49 19.73
C TYR A 509 1.19 -6.43 19.99
N PRO A 510 1.50 -5.22 20.49
CA PRO A 510 0.47 -4.21 20.70
C PRO A 510 -0.17 -3.73 19.38
N ASN A 511 0.53 -3.82 18.27
CA ASN A 511 -0.02 -3.49 16.96
C ASN A 511 -0.98 -4.57 16.44
N LEU A 512 -0.75 -5.84 16.73
CA LEU A 512 -1.71 -6.91 16.43
C LEU A 512 -2.98 -6.79 17.28
N ASP A 513 -2.85 -6.44 18.56
CA ASP A 513 -3.98 -6.12 19.44
C ASP A 513 -4.79 -4.94 18.87
N GLU A 514 -4.11 -3.92 18.36
CA GLU A 514 -4.77 -2.78 17.71
C GLU A 514 -5.52 -3.19 16.43
N LEU A 515 -4.93 -4.02 15.57
CA LEU A 515 -5.61 -4.56 14.38
C LEU A 515 -6.85 -5.35 14.79
N MET A 516 -6.76 -6.18 15.83
CA MET A 516 -7.90 -6.94 16.36
C MET A 516 -9.01 -6.01 16.88
N ARG A 517 -8.64 -4.97 17.63
CA ARG A 517 -9.59 -3.96 18.14
C ARG A 517 -10.31 -3.22 17.00
N LEU A 518 -9.63 -2.99 15.89
CA LEU A 518 -10.19 -2.39 14.67
C LEU A 518 -11.01 -3.41 13.85
N GLY A 519 -11.08 -4.67 14.27
CA GLY A 519 -11.74 -5.73 13.53
C GLY A 519 -11.04 -6.07 12.20
N ILE A 520 -9.75 -5.80 12.07
CA ILE A 520 -8.94 -6.12 10.89
C ILE A 520 -8.47 -7.56 10.99
N SER A 521 -8.76 -8.35 9.96
CA SER A 521 -8.23 -9.70 9.85
C SER A 521 -6.73 -9.64 9.60
N PHE A 522 -5.97 -10.46 10.29
CA PHE A 522 -4.53 -10.60 10.07
C PHE A 522 -4.10 -12.03 10.37
N ARG A 523 -3.01 -12.44 9.79
CA ARG A 523 -2.39 -13.71 10.09
C ARG A 523 -1.51 -13.60 11.33
N VAL A 524 -1.72 -14.50 12.30
CA VAL A 524 -0.79 -14.61 13.43
C VAL A 524 0.52 -15.20 12.91
N PRO A 525 1.64 -14.46 12.95
CA PRO A 525 2.89 -14.96 12.41
C PRO A 525 3.45 -16.10 13.25
N PHE A 526 3.90 -17.18 12.58
CA PHE A 526 4.49 -18.31 13.26
C PHE A 526 5.80 -17.94 13.97
N GLU A 527 6.49 -16.93 13.51
CA GLU A 527 7.71 -16.38 14.12
C GLU A 527 7.48 -15.89 15.57
N LEU A 528 6.22 -15.65 15.95
CA LEU A 528 5.83 -15.30 17.33
C LEU A 528 5.42 -16.53 18.16
N SER A 529 5.15 -17.67 17.53
CA SER A 529 4.53 -18.85 18.16
C SER A 529 5.51 -19.86 18.76
N GLY A 530 6.72 -19.48 19.12
CA GLY A 530 7.72 -20.46 19.52
C GLY A 530 8.86 -19.98 20.41
N LYS A 531 8.63 -18.97 21.23
CA LYS A 531 9.66 -18.53 22.20
C LYS A 531 9.13 -18.45 23.60
#